data_246558ece8eddd6ec797d95a120f445f
#
_entry.id   246558ece8eddd6ec797d95a120f445f
#
_cell.length_a   1.000
_cell.length_b   1.000
_cell.length_c   1.000
_cell.angle_alpha   90.00
_cell.angle_beta   90.00
_cell.angle_gamma   90.00
#
_symmetry.space_group_name_H-M   'P 1'
#
loop_
_entity.id
_entity.type
_entity.pdbx_description
1 polymer ?
#
loop_
_entity_poly.entity_id
_entity_poly.type
_entity_poly.pdbx_seq_one_letter_code
_entity_poly.pdbx_strand_id
1 'polypeptide(L)'
;MSKSELEVRIAPEYSISGQHLSNVDVYQNLFTLQDVQALVKHATGSDTVVHKFFLRSYTDGKLGFLGSHQKLSVEVKTANGRDILSFFVKVVPYDVPSQAEYVLDKCVFLKEKIFYRDIFPQLYHEYKDEPWTATCFLVKENLLVFEDLGVKGYSLRNRLFDKELIVSSLTSIARMHASSLLVEARLGKSLNKMYPHAFVENAFSQTGKTRMWFEVSVNAIVAVAKHLGLDASLVPKACEEVYAALEMSATKRNVISHGDLWGNNLMFSNTVPPKCFLVDFQLIRYSPLAHDVVQLLYLCADRDFRGKWEEAMLKHYYSVLCETLTSAKSVSVKVPSWSELVEGMEEQRLCALITAAIYFQTVCYFLFFNNSLKIYNHYFFANYFINNFSFVYRRNKNLYTRL
;
A
#
# COMPACT_ATOMS: atom_id res chain seq x y z
N MET A 1 -22.33 -10.56 29.88
CA MET A 1 -21.26 -9.87 30.62
C MET A 1 -21.03 -8.54 29.97
N SER A 2 -21.02 -7.50 30.77
CA SER A 2 -21.24 -6.09 30.44
C SER A 2 -20.17 -5.47 29.53
N LYS A 3 -20.67 -4.57 28.66
CA LYS A 3 -19.86 -3.52 28.02
C LYS A 3 -19.30 -2.60 29.13
N SER A 4 -18.02 -2.64 29.38
CA SER A 4 -17.35 -1.59 30.14
C SER A 4 -15.86 -1.56 29.80
N GLU A 5 -15.43 -0.35 29.41
CA GLU A 5 -14.11 0.20 29.61
C GLU A 5 -12.98 -0.26 28.67
N LEU A 6 -12.98 0.35 27.48
CA LEU A 6 -11.74 0.79 26.86
C LEU A 6 -11.85 2.32 26.66
N GLU A 7 -11.54 3.05 27.71
CA GLU A 7 -11.20 4.47 27.57
C GLU A 7 -9.92 4.59 26.75
N VAL A 8 -10.10 5.01 25.53
CA VAL A 8 -9.01 5.56 24.71
C VAL A 8 -8.59 6.87 25.41
N ARG A 9 -7.46 6.87 26.09
CA ARG A 9 -6.83 8.12 26.55
C ARG A 9 -6.52 8.96 25.33
N ILE A 10 -7.36 9.95 25.10
CA ILE A 10 -7.16 11.02 24.14
C ILE A 10 -5.88 11.75 24.56
N ALA A 11 -4.96 11.93 23.61
CA ALA A 11 -3.75 12.72 23.80
C ALA A 11 -4.11 14.15 24.26
N PRO A 12 -3.21 14.85 24.97
CA PRO A 12 -3.49 16.14 25.58
C PRO A 12 -4.01 17.14 24.55
N GLU A 13 -5.06 17.89 24.95
CA GLU A 13 -5.65 18.98 24.19
C GLU A 13 -4.58 20.02 23.84
N TYR A 14 -4.20 20.06 22.56
CA TYR A 14 -3.49 21.22 22.04
C TYR A 14 -4.52 22.31 21.69
N SER A 15 -4.65 23.31 22.54
CA SER A 15 -5.39 24.54 22.23
C SER A 15 -4.64 25.31 21.15
N ILE A 16 -5.13 25.21 19.91
CA ILE A 16 -4.61 25.99 18.77
C ILE A 16 -5.20 27.41 18.89
N SER A 17 -4.46 28.34 19.47
CA SER A 17 -4.69 29.75 19.25
C SER A 17 -4.30 30.09 17.82
N GLY A 18 -5.24 30.70 17.07
CA GLY A 18 -5.12 30.94 15.62
C GLY A 18 -3.99 31.92 15.26
N GLN A 19 -2.77 31.40 15.15
CA GLN A 19 -1.66 32.05 14.45
C GLN A 19 -1.26 31.11 13.30
N HIS A 20 -1.12 31.65 12.10
CA HIS A 20 -0.51 30.97 10.95
C HIS A 20 0.96 30.64 11.30
N LEU A 21 1.18 29.46 11.90
CA LEU A 21 2.52 28.90 12.07
C LEU A 21 3.04 28.50 10.68
N SER A 22 4.25 28.90 10.36
CA SER A 22 4.93 28.42 9.15
C SER A 22 5.09 26.89 9.24
N ASN A 23 4.95 26.15 8.14
CA ASN A 23 4.99 24.67 8.08
C ASN A 23 6.25 24.05 8.72
N VAL A 24 7.29 24.84 8.98
CA VAL A 24 8.56 24.43 9.59
C VAL A 24 8.42 24.17 11.10
N ASP A 25 7.51 24.88 11.79
CA ASP A 25 7.45 24.85 13.26
C ASP A 25 6.73 23.61 13.83
N VAL A 26 5.80 23.01 13.08
CA VAL A 26 4.99 21.88 13.56
C VAL A 26 5.82 20.61 13.77
N TYR A 27 6.92 20.46 13.05
CA TYR A 27 7.73 19.23 13.04
C TYR A 27 9.10 19.35 13.71
N GLN A 28 9.47 20.52 14.26
CA GLN A 28 10.81 20.78 14.82
C GLN A 28 11.18 19.89 16.01
N ASN A 29 10.21 19.46 16.82
CA ASN A 29 10.43 18.70 18.05
C ASN A 29 10.12 17.20 17.93
N LEU A 30 10.10 16.64 16.72
CA LEU A 30 9.80 15.22 16.49
C LEU A 30 10.87 14.27 17.02
N PHE A 31 12.13 14.74 17.08
CA PHE A 31 13.28 13.94 17.46
C PHE A 31 14.05 14.56 18.64
N THR A 32 14.39 13.72 19.59
CA THR A 32 15.43 14.03 20.57
C THR A 32 16.79 13.61 20.03
N LEU A 33 17.90 14.15 20.60
CA LEU A 33 19.24 13.70 20.25
C LEU A 33 19.41 12.19 20.48
N GLN A 34 18.78 11.66 21.55
CA GLN A 34 18.82 10.24 21.88
C GLN A 34 18.12 9.39 20.80
N ASP A 35 16.99 9.86 20.25
CA ASP A 35 16.31 9.19 19.12
C ASP A 35 17.22 9.09 17.90
N VAL A 36 17.88 10.20 17.56
CA VAL A 36 18.76 10.26 16.38
C VAL A 36 20.03 9.41 16.58
N GLN A 37 20.58 9.37 17.78
CA GLN A 37 21.71 8.48 18.10
C GLN A 37 21.32 6.99 17.98
N ALA A 38 20.16 6.61 18.51
CA ALA A 38 19.63 5.24 18.39
C ALA A 38 19.36 4.87 16.92
N LEU A 39 18.79 5.80 16.15
CA LEU A 39 18.54 5.66 14.72
C LEU A 39 19.85 5.44 13.94
N VAL A 40 20.86 6.26 14.16
CA VAL A 40 22.16 6.16 13.51
C VAL A 40 22.85 4.84 13.86
N LYS A 41 22.83 4.46 15.14
CA LYS A 41 23.39 3.16 15.59
C LYS A 41 22.71 1.99 14.88
N HIS A 42 21.36 2.00 14.77
CA HIS A 42 20.61 0.96 14.09
C HIS A 42 20.97 0.91 12.58
N ALA A 43 21.07 2.08 11.94
CA ALA A 43 21.32 2.17 10.50
C ALA A 43 22.76 1.83 10.10
N THR A 44 23.75 2.14 10.96
CA THR A 44 25.18 1.95 10.67
C THR A 44 25.79 0.71 11.33
N GLY A 45 25.10 0.12 12.31
CA GLY A 45 25.62 -0.97 13.14
C GLY A 45 26.77 -0.54 14.08
N SER A 46 27.01 0.76 14.25
CA SER A 46 28.12 1.30 15.04
C SER A 46 27.69 2.48 15.91
N ASP A 47 28.44 2.75 16.98
CA ASP A 47 28.26 3.92 17.86
C ASP A 47 28.88 5.18 17.22
N THR A 48 28.36 5.55 16.04
CA THR A 48 28.79 6.74 15.30
C THR A 48 28.28 8.01 15.99
N VAL A 49 29.17 9.00 16.18
CA VAL A 49 28.81 10.24 16.89
C VAL A 49 28.00 11.16 16.01
N VAL A 50 26.79 11.51 16.45
CA VAL A 50 25.93 12.51 15.81
C VAL A 50 26.47 13.91 16.13
N HIS A 51 26.77 14.70 15.09
CA HIS A 51 27.22 16.08 15.23
C HIS A 51 26.05 17.05 15.23
N LYS A 52 25.19 16.97 14.23
CA LYS A 52 23.94 17.73 14.14
C LYS A 52 22.93 16.99 13.26
N PHE A 53 21.67 17.35 13.37
CA PHE A 53 20.63 16.88 12.48
C PHE A 53 19.63 17.98 12.18
N PHE A 54 18.92 17.85 11.08
CA PHE A 54 17.87 18.76 10.66
C PHE A 54 16.80 18.02 9.86
N LEU A 55 15.56 18.49 10.01
CA LEU A 55 14.38 17.99 9.33
C LEU A 55 13.91 19.03 8.32
N ARG A 56 13.53 18.59 7.13
CA ARG A 56 12.94 19.45 6.08
C ARG A 56 11.90 18.66 5.30
N SER A 57 11.01 19.34 4.58
CA SER A 57 10.13 18.67 3.62
C SER A 57 10.95 17.79 2.67
N TYR A 58 10.42 16.59 2.36
CA TYR A 58 11.10 15.65 1.48
C TYR A 58 11.16 16.18 0.04
N THR A 59 10.09 16.85 -0.40
CA THR A 59 9.97 17.53 -1.71
C THR A 59 9.33 18.90 -1.53
N ASP A 60 9.49 19.79 -2.54
CA ASP A 60 8.83 21.10 -2.56
C ASP A 60 7.32 21.00 -2.71
N GLY A 61 6.83 19.90 -3.32
CA GLY A 61 5.40 19.59 -3.44
C GLY A 61 4.98 18.47 -2.50
N LYS A 62 3.69 18.41 -2.17
CA LYS A 62 3.14 17.35 -1.32
C LYS A 62 3.22 15.99 -2.03
N LEU A 63 3.85 15.01 -1.40
CA LEU A 63 3.86 13.61 -1.81
C LEU A 63 2.71 12.86 -1.14
N GLY A 64 1.91 12.13 -1.93
CA GLY A 64 0.83 11.28 -1.40
C GLY A 64 -0.34 12.05 -0.78
N PHE A 65 -1.31 11.30 -0.23
CA PHE A 65 -2.59 11.86 0.24
C PHE A 65 -2.74 11.83 1.76
N LEU A 66 -2.17 10.84 2.44
CA LEU A 66 -2.47 10.51 3.83
C LEU A 66 -1.24 10.59 4.76
N GLY A 67 -0.23 11.35 4.40
CA GLY A 67 0.96 11.54 5.22
C GLY A 67 1.65 12.88 4.96
N SER A 68 2.43 13.35 5.93
CA SER A 68 3.42 14.39 5.73
C SER A 68 4.79 13.72 5.62
N HIS A 69 5.56 14.07 4.60
CA HIS A 69 6.82 13.42 4.27
C HIS A 69 7.98 14.39 4.49
N GLN A 70 8.92 13.98 5.33
CA GLN A 70 10.07 14.78 5.71
C GLN A 70 11.36 14.04 5.39
N LYS A 71 12.42 14.78 5.22
CA LYS A 71 13.80 14.28 5.10
C LYS A 71 14.57 14.63 6.36
N LEU A 72 15.01 13.61 7.10
CA LEU A 72 15.93 13.78 8.22
C LEU A 72 17.35 13.59 7.70
N SER A 73 18.14 14.65 7.78
CA SER A 73 19.58 14.63 7.46
C SER A 73 20.37 14.67 8.74
N VAL A 74 21.29 13.72 8.92
CA VAL A 74 22.10 13.57 10.12
C VAL A 74 23.58 13.64 9.75
N GLU A 75 24.28 14.67 10.21
CA GLU A 75 25.72 14.80 10.09
C GLU A 75 26.38 13.97 11.18
N VAL A 76 27.20 13.02 10.78
CA VAL A 76 27.90 12.09 11.67
C VAL A 76 29.40 12.23 11.52
N LYS A 77 30.14 11.97 12.60
CA LYS A 77 31.59 11.90 12.60
C LYS A 77 32.02 10.45 12.41
N THR A 78 32.77 10.19 11.33
CA THR A 78 33.36 8.88 11.03
C THR A 78 34.86 8.93 11.18
N ALA A 79 35.53 7.78 11.10
CA ALA A 79 36.97 7.69 11.11
C ALA A 79 37.63 8.48 9.94
N ASN A 80 36.90 8.60 8.82
CA ASN A 80 37.36 9.25 7.58
C ASN A 80 36.94 10.73 7.46
N GLY A 81 36.30 11.30 8.50
CA GLY A 81 35.86 12.69 8.50
C GLY A 81 34.39 12.83 8.88
N ARG A 82 33.64 13.67 8.15
CA ARG A 82 32.19 13.85 8.34
C ARG A 82 31.44 13.25 7.18
N ASP A 83 30.30 12.62 7.49
CA ASP A 83 29.38 12.07 6.52
C ASP A 83 27.96 12.52 6.82
N ILE A 84 27.06 12.45 5.83
CA ILE A 84 25.65 12.82 5.97
C ILE A 84 24.79 11.61 5.68
N LEU A 85 24.09 11.13 6.71
CA LEU A 85 23.07 10.11 6.56
C LEU A 85 21.72 10.77 6.24
N SER A 86 20.96 10.13 5.36
CA SER A 86 19.64 10.58 4.95
C SER A 86 18.60 9.52 5.28
N PHE A 87 17.48 9.98 5.87
CA PHE A 87 16.33 9.13 6.21
C PHE A 87 15.04 9.74 5.69
N PHE A 88 14.15 8.89 5.21
CA PHE A 88 12.78 9.27 4.89
C PHE A 88 11.92 9.16 6.15
N VAL A 89 11.17 10.21 6.45
CA VAL A 89 10.31 10.27 7.64
C VAL A 89 8.86 10.50 7.21
N LYS A 90 7.99 9.56 7.55
CA LYS A 90 6.54 9.67 7.38
C LYS A 90 5.91 10.08 8.70
N VAL A 91 5.09 11.12 8.70
CA VAL A 91 4.47 11.71 9.90
C VAL A 91 2.98 11.86 9.69
N VAL A 92 2.20 11.79 10.76
CA VAL A 92 0.79 12.21 10.72
C VAL A 92 0.72 13.68 10.27
N PRO A 93 -0.13 14.03 9.26
CA PRO A 93 -0.11 15.35 8.62
C PRO A 93 -0.81 16.42 9.48
N TYR A 94 -0.26 16.75 10.65
CA TYR A 94 -0.81 17.74 11.58
C TYR A 94 -0.83 19.17 11.02
N ASP A 95 -0.05 19.45 9.98
CA ASP A 95 -0.07 20.68 9.19
C ASP A 95 -1.37 20.86 8.39
N VAL A 96 -2.14 19.78 8.18
CA VAL A 96 -3.44 19.79 7.52
C VAL A 96 -4.48 19.10 8.43
N PRO A 97 -5.15 19.84 9.33
CA PRO A 97 -6.00 19.27 10.39
C PRO A 97 -7.06 18.27 9.89
N SER A 98 -7.73 18.57 8.76
CA SER A 98 -8.73 17.67 8.17
C SER A 98 -8.15 16.33 7.68
N GLN A 99 -6.89 16.33 7.24
CA GLN A 99 -6.19 15.10 6.86
C GLN A 99 -5.72 14.34 8.09
N ALA A 100 -5.19 15.03 9.10
CA ALA A 100 -4.80 14.40 10.36
C ALA A 100 -6.02 13.72 11.01
N GLU A 101 -7.17 14.41 11.10
CA GLU A 101 -8.43 13.84 11.57
C GLU A 101 -8.81 12.56 10.79
N TYR A 102 -8.77 12.62 9.46
CA TYR A 102 -9.08 11.47 8.62
C TYR A 102 -8.12 10.30 8.86
N VAL A 103 -6.81 10.55 8.89
CA VAL A 103 -5.76 9.55 9.10
C VAL A 103 -5.93 8.83 10.44
N LEU A 104 -6.27 9.59 11.49
CA LEU A 104 -6.49 9.06 12.84
C LEU A 104 -7.83 8.31 12.93
N ASP A 105 -8.93 8.89 12.43
CA ASP A 105 -10.27 8.27 12.41
C ASP A 105 -10.26 6.92 11.66
N LYS A 106 -9.59 6.88 10.52
CA LYS A 106 -9.46 5.66 9.69
C LYS A 106 -8.38 4.71 10.14
N CYS A 107 -7.64 5.04 11.18
CA CYS A 107 -6.56 4.21 11.72
C CYS A 107 -5.51 3.78 10.67
N VAL A 108 -5.36 4.51 9.55
CA VAL A 108 -4.44 4.12 8.47
C VAL A 108 -2.99 4.17 8.96
N PHE A 109 -2.61 5.19 9.72
CA PHE A 109 -1.28 5.29 10.31
C PHE A 109 -1.04 4.21 11.37
N LEU A 110 -2.07 3.89 12.17
CA LEU A 110 -2.00 2.81 13.17
C LEU A 110 -1.72 1.45 12.51
N LYS A 111 -2.37 1.16 11.38
CA LYS A 111 -2.13 -0.10 10.63
C LYS A 111 -0.69 -0.21 10.17
N GLU A 112 -0.15 0.85 9.57
CA GLU A 112 1.24 0.88 9.11
C GLU A 112 2.23 0.81 10.28
N LYS A 113 1.93 1.48 11.40
CA LYS A 113 2.70 1.36 12.64
C LYS A 113 2.75 -0.08 13.15
N ILE A 114 1.60 -0.77 13.26
CA ILE A 114 1.53 -2.18 13.67
C ILE A 114 2.30 -3.05 12.66
N PHE A 115 2.16 -2.78 11.37
CA PHE A 115 2.88 -3.54 10.35
C PHE A 115 4.40 -3.48 10.57
N TYR A 116 4.99 -2.29 10.66
CA TYR A 116 6.45 -2.16 10.79
C TYR A 116 6.99 -2.51 12.18
N ARG A 117 6.21 -2.29 13.24
CA ARG A 117 6.65 -2.62 14.60
C ARG A 117 6.54 -4.09 14.94
N ASP A 118 5.42 -4.73 14.56
CA ASP A 118 5.05 -6.05 15.09
C ASP A 118 5.07 -7.14 14.01
N ILE A 119 4.59 -6.86 12.81
CA ILE A 119 4.40 -7.84 11.74
C ILE A 119 5.66 -7.99 10.89
N PHE A 120 6.19 -6.90 10.36
CA PHE A 120 7.34 -6.92 9.45
C PHE A 120 8.57 -7.62 10.02
N PRO A 121 8.95 -7.46 11.31
CA PRO A 121 10.06 -8.22 11.89
C PRO A 121 9.87 -9.74 11.80
N GLN A 122 8.63 -10.24 11.92
CA GLN A 122 8.31 -11.66 11.77
C GLN A 122 8.47 -12.12 10.32
N LEU A 123 7.98 -11.31 9.36
CA LEU A 123 8.11 -11.58 7.92
C LEU A 123 9.58 -11.58 7.49
N TYR A 124 10.34 -10.60 7.95
CA TYR A 124 11.76 -10.47 7.64
C TYR A 124 12.60 -11.60 8.23
N HIS A 125 12.21 -12.13 9.38
CA HIS A 125 12.87 -13.29 9.99
C HIS A 125 12.84 -14.52 9.07
N GLU A 126 11.72 -14.73 8.36
CA GLU A 126 11.53 -15.89 7.48
C GLU A 126 12.25 -15.75 6.14
N TYR A 127 12.38 -14.51 5.63
CA TYR A 127 12.98 -14.27 4.34
C TYR A 127 13.83 -13.00 4.36
N LYS A 128 15.16 -13.17 4.35
CA LYS A 128 16.16 -12.09 4.46
C LYS A 128 16.95 -11.86 3.18
N ASP A 129 16.95 -12.81 2.25
CA ASP A 129 17.91 -12.86 1.16
C ASP A 129 17.76 -11.68 0.19
N GLU A 130 16.53 -11.28 -0.11
CA GLU A 130 16.25 -10.09 -0.93
C GLU A 130 15.08 -9.30 -0.35
N PRO A 131 15.34 -8.08 0.16
CA PRO A 131 14.29 -7.24 0.73
C PRO A 131 13.30 -6.82 -0.36
N TRP A 132 12.02 -6.80 0.01
CA TRP A 132 10.91 -6.39 -0.85
C TRP A 132 10.25 -5.08 -0.38
N THR A 133 10.73 -4.49 0.71
CA THR A 133 10.31 -3.18 1.22
C THR A 133 11.48 -2.48 1.90
N ALA A 134 11.32 -1.17 2.15
CA ALA A 134 12.29 -0.35 2.85
C ALA A 134 12.48 -0.79 4.31
N THR A 135 13.70 -0.68 4.82
CA THR A 135 13.98 -0.87 6.25
C THR A 135 13.36 0.26 7.06
N CYS A 136 12.54 -0.08 8.04
CA CYS A 136 12.04 0.87 9.03
C CYS A 136 12.96 0.84 10.26
N PHE A 137 13.63 1.95 10.53
CA PHE A 137 14.59 2.05 11.63
C PHE A 137 13.99 2.50 12.95
N LEU A 138 12.89 3.28 12.89
CA LEU A 138 12.23 3.82 14.08
C LEU A 138 10.72 3.89 13.86
N VAL A 139 9.98 3.39 14.86
CA VAL A 139 8.52 3.45 14.92
C VAL A 139 8.12 4.18 16.19
N LYS A 140 7.46 5.34 16.06
CA LYS A 140 6.84 6.08 17.18
C LYS A 140 5.32 6.18 16.97
N GLU A 141 4.63 6.81 17.92
CA GLU A 141 3.17 6.93 17.89
C GLU A 141 2.68 7.67 16.64
N ASN A 142 3.40 8.71 16.23
CA ASN A 142 3.00 9.63 15.16
C ASN A 142 4.02 9.75 14.02
N LEU A 143 5.08 8.94 14.01
CA LEU A 143 6.09 8.95 12.95
C LEU A 143 6.73 7.58 12.72
N LEU A 144 7.15 7.37 11.47
CA LEU A 144 7.95 6.24 11.01
C LEU A 144 9.19 6.77 10.31
N VAL A 145 10.35 6.15 10.57
CA VAL A 145 11.62 6.53 9.94
C VAL A 145 12.16 5.37 9.13
N PHE A 146 12.37 5.61 7.85
CA PHE A 146 12.83 4.61 6.89
C PHE A 146 14.19 4.98 6.31
N GLU A 147 14.83 3.98 5.72
CA GLU A 147 15.91 4.26 4.80
C GLU A 147 15.44 5.16 3.66
N ASP A 148 16.29 6.09 3.22
CA ASP A 148 16.00 6.97 2.09
C ASP A 148 16.26 6.22 0.78
N LEU A 149 15.20 5.64 0.20
CA LEU A 149 15.27 4.89 -1.06
C LEU A 149 15.72 5.77 -2.23
N GLY A 150 15.42 7.08 -2.21
CA GLY A 150 15.89 8.02 -3.24
C GLY A 150 17.42 8.11 -3.29
N VAL A 151 18.08 8.14 -2.13
CA VAL A 151 19.54 8.12 -2.03
C VAL A 151 20.12 6.78 -2.52
N LYS A 152 19.37 5.68 -2.36
CA LYS A 152 19.76 4.36 -2.88
C LYS A 152 19.48 4.15 -4.37
N GLY A 153 19.03 5.19 -5.08
CA GLY A 153 18.78 5.13 -6.52
C GLY A 153 17.44 4.49 -6.90
N TYR A 154 16.49 4.40 -5.96
CA TYR A 154 15.11 3.99 -6.27
C TYR A 154 14.25 5.21 -6.60
N SER A 155 13.33 5.04 -7.52
CA SER A 155 12.39 6.09 -7.92
C SER A 155 11.06 5.51 -8.37
N LEU A 156 10.03 6.35 -8.35
CA LEU A 156 8.73 6.05 -8.97
C LEU A 156 8.90 5.97 -10.49
N ARG A 157 8.03 5.21 -11.14
CA ARG A 157 7.97 5.10 -12.60
C ARG A 157 6.64 5.63 -13.13
N ASN A 158 6.55 5.77 -14.45
CA ASN A 158 5.29 6.14 -15.10
C ASN A 158 4.18 5.15 -14.74
N ARG A 159 2.95 5.61 -14.79
CA ARG A 159 1.77 4.89 -14.29
C ARG A 159 1.51 3.55 -14.97
N LEU A 160 1.75 3.44 -16.28
CA LEU A 160 1.65 2.17 -17.00
C LEU A 160 3.02 1.52 -17.05
N PHE A 161 3.10 0.33 -16.50
CA PHE A 161 4.34 -0.43 -16.40
C PHE A 161 4.55 -1.31 -17.61
N ASP A 162 5.78 -1.42 -18.03
CA ASP A 162 6.22 -2.43 -18.97
C ASP A 162 6.35 -3.81 -18.30
N LYS A 163 6.75 -4.80 -19.09
CA LYS A 163 6.88 -6.19 -18.64
C LYS A 163 7.90 -6.35 -17.50
N GLU A 164 9.02 -5.65 -17.57
CA GLU A 164 10.11 -5.77 -16.60
C GLU A 164 9.69 -5.20 -15.25
N LEU A 165 9.00 -4.07 -15.22
CA LEU A 165 8.47 -3.47 -14.01
C LEU A 165 7.38 -4.35 -13.37
N ILE A 166 6.47 -4.92 -14.17
CA ILE A 166 5.43 -5.86 -13.67
C ILE A 166 6.09 -7.12 -13.09
N VAL A 167 7.06 -7.72 -13.78
CA VAL A 167 7.81 -8.89 -13.29
C VAL A 167 8.49 -8.59 -11.96
N SER A 168 9.17 -7.45 -11.86
CA SER A 168 9.83 -7.03 -10.62
C SER A 168 8.85 -6.80 -9.47
N SER A 169 7.71 -6.17 -9.74
CA SER A 169 6.65 -5.97 -8.75
C SER A 169 6.07 -7.29 -8.25
N LEU A 170 5.74 -8.20 -9.17
CA LEU A 170 5.23 -9.53 -8.83
C LEU A 170 6.22 -10.38 -8.03
N THR A 171 7.52 -10.22 -8.30
CA THR A 171 8.59 -10.85 -7.50
C THR A 171 8.54 -10.40 -6.04
N SER A 172 8.42 -9.10 -5.79
CA SER A 172 8.34 -8.55 -4.43
C SER A 172 7.04 -8.95 -3.72
N ILE A 173 5.92 -8.95 -4.43
CA ILE A 173 4.62 -9.40 -3.90
C ILE A 173 4.67 -10.89 -3.54
N ALA A 174 5.23 -11.75 -4.41
CA ALA A 174 5.34 -13.17 -4.15
C ALA A 174 6.18 -13.48 -2.91
N ARG A 175 7.29 -12.76 -2.71
CA ARG A 175 8.15 -12.88 -1.52
C ARG A 175 7.44 -12.42 -0.24
N MET A 176 6.71 -11.31 -0.28
CA MET A 176 5.88 -10.85 0.83
C MET A 176 4.81 -11.89 1.21
N HIS A 177 4.09 -12.42 0.22
CA HIS A 177 3.06 -13.45 0.44
C HIS A 177 3.66 -14.76 0.97
N ALA A 178 4.79 -15.20 0.43
CA ALA A 178 5.49 -16.37 0.93
C ALA A 178 5.93 -16.18 2.39
N SER A 179 6.50 -15.03 2.73
CA SER A 179 6.89 -14.69 4.11
C SER A 179 5.70 -14.78 5.08
N SER A 180 4.52 -14.31 4.64
CA SER A 180 3.28 -14.40 5.41
C SER A 180 2.92 -15.86 5.73
N LEU A 181 2.93 -16.74 4.72
CA LEU A 181 2.63 -18.17 4.90
C LEU A 181 3.66 -18.89 5.78
N LEU A 182 4.94 -18.54 5.66
CA LEU A 182 6.00 -19.10 6.49
C LEU A 182 5.86 -18.71 7.96
N VAL A 183 5.55 -17.44 8.24
CA VAL A 183 5.30 -16.96 9.62
C VAL A 183 4.14 -17.71 10.25
N GLU A 184 3.02 -17.85 9.54
CA GLU A 184 1.85 -18.57 10.06
C GLU A 184 2.13 -20.04 10.33
N ALA A 185 2.89 -20.69 9.47
CA ALA A 185 3.29 -22.07 9.68
C ALA A 185 4.21 -22.22 10.90
N ARG A 186 5.16 -21.28 11.09
CA ARG A 186 6.04 -21.27 12.27
C ARG A 186 5.29 -21.02 13.57
N LEU A 187 4.36 -20.07 13.56
CA LEU A 187 3.64 -19.65 14.76
C LEU A 187 2.38 -20.50 15.03
N GLY A 188 1.96 -21.34 14.09
CA GLY A 188 0.76 -22.18 14.22
C GLY A 188 -0.54 -21.38 14.34
N LYS A 189 -0.53 -20.09 13.96
CA LYS A 189 -1.67 -19.18 14.08
C LYS A 189 -1.66 -18.16 12.95
N SER A 190 -2.85 -17.86 12.42
CA SER A 190 -2.98 -16.86 11.36
C SER A 190 -2.71 -15.44 11.85
N LEU A 191 -2.10 -14.63 10.99
CA LEU A 191 -1.68 -13.26 11.31
C LEU A 191 -2.86 -12.35 11.64
N ASN A 192 -4.01 -12.52 10.99
CA ASN A 192 -5.21 -11.75 11.31
C ASN A 192 -5.75 -12.03 12.74
N LYS A 193 -5.55 -13.23 13.26
CA LYS A 193 -5.92 -13.57 14.65
C LYS A 193 -4.90 -13.02 15.66
N MET A 194 -3.65 -12.87 15.25
CA MET A 194 -2.60 -12.30 16.11
C MET A 194 -2.67 -10.78 16.17
N TYR A 195 -2.97 -10.14 15.04
CA TYR A 195 -2.98 -8.68 14.88
C TYR A 195 -4.30 -8.17 14.29
N PRO A 196 -5.46 -8.42 14.94
CA PRO A 196 -6.77 -8.15 14.36
C PRO A 196 -6.97 -6.67 13.98
N HIS A 197 -6.40 -5.74 14.75
CA HIS A 197 -6.50 -4.31 14.47
C HIS A 197 -5.75 -3.86 13.21
N ALA A 198 -4.74 -4.62 12.75
CA ALA A 198 -4.01 -4.31 11.52
C ALA A 198 -4.81 -4.63 10.25
N PHE A 199 -5.80 -5.52 10.35
CA PHE A 199 -6.54 -6.04 9.20
C PHE A 199 -8.00 -5.58 9.13
N VAL A 200 -8.38 -4.58 9.92
CA VAL A 200 -9.70 -3.95 9.83
C VAL A 200 -9.81 -3.24 8.47
N GLU A 201 -10.92 -3.50 7.73
CA GLU A 201 -11.16 -2.79 6.46
C GLU A 201 -11.53 -1.32 6.74
N ASN A 202 -10.80 -0.40 6.16
CA ASN A 202 -10.95 1.03 6.38
C ASN A 202 -11.03 1.87 5.09
N ALA A 203 -10.70 1.28 3.94
CA ALA A 203 -10.83 1.95 2.64
C ALA A 203 -12.24 1.80 2.05
N PHE A 204 -12.89 0.66 2.28
CA PHE A 204 -14.25 0.36 1.81
C PHE A 204 -15.15 0.06 3.02
N SER A 205 -15.77 1.08 3.60
CA SER A 205 -16.74 0.93 4.68
C SER A 205 -18.16 1.11 4.14
N GLN A 206 -19.09 0.29 4.62
CA GLN A 206 -20.51 0.39 4.28
C GLN A 206 -21.23 1.55 4.98
N THR A 207 -20.54 2.31 5.84
CA THR A 207 -21.12 3.41 6.62
C THR A 207 -20.20 4.62 6.67
N GLY A 208 -20.75 5.77 7.09
CA GLY A 208 -20.00 7.00 7.36
C GLY A 208 -19.43 7.68 6.12
N LYS A 209 -18.40 8.51 6.32
CA LYS A 209 -17.77 9.33 5.26
C LYS A 209 -17.21 8.49 4.11
N THR A 210 -16.70 7.29 4.41
CA THR A 210 -16.15 6.38 3.38
C THR A 210 -17.24 5.84 2.47
N ARG A 211 -18.43 5.52 3.00
CA ARG A 211 -19.59 5.12 2.19
C ARG A 211 -20.05 6.27 1.27
N MET A 212 -20.14 7.47 1.78
CA MET A 212 -20.50 8.64 0.98
C MET A 212 -19.49 8.87 -0.16
N TRP A 213 -18.19 8.76 0.12
CA TRP A 213 -17.15 8.85 -0.90
C TRP A 213 -17.28 7.75 -1.98
N PHE A 214 -17.57 6.52 -1.57
CA PHE A 214 -17.81 5.42 -2.49
C PHE A 214 -19.03 5.69 -3.41
N GLU A 215 -20.15 6.14 -2.87
CA GLU A 215 -21.36 6.48 -3.63
C GLU A 215 -21.11 7.63 -4.63
N VAL A 216 -20.40 8.67 -4.22
CA VAL A 216 -20.00 9.76 -5.13
C VAL A 216 -19.15 9.23 -6.27
N SER A 217 -18.20 8.33 -5.99
CA SER A 217 -17.35 7.73 -7.01
C SER A 217 -18.15 6.84 -7.97
N VAL A 218 -19.08 6.02 -7.46
CA VAL A 218 -19.97 5.20 -8.30
C VAL A 218 -20.84 6.06 -9.18
N ASN A 219 -21.42 7.13 -8.65
CA ASN A 219 -22.24 8.08 -9.42
C ASN A 219 -21.44 8.76 -10.53
N ALA A 220 -20.18 9.11 -10.27
CA ALA A 220 -19.30 9.68 -11.29
C ALA A 220 -19.00 8.65 -12.40
N ILE A 221 -18.77 7.36 -12.06
CA ILE A 221 -18.60 6.29 -13.05
C ILE A 221 -19.86 6.19 -13.94
N VAL A 222 -21.05 6.19 -13.34
CA VAL A 222 -22.34 6.13 -14.06
C VAL A 222 -22.51 7.35 -14.99
N ALA A 223 -22.18 8.56 -14.51
CA ALA A 223 -22.29 9.77 -15.30
C ALA A 223 -21.37 9.74 -16.53
N VAL A 224 -20.13 9.29 -16.34
CA VAL A 224 -19.16 9.12 -17.44
C VAL A 224 -19.65 8.06 -18.44
N ALA A 225 -20.14 6.92 -17.96
CA ALA A 225 -20.69 5.88 -18.83
C ALA A 225 -21.84 6.38 -19.69
N LYS A 226 -22.80 7.09 -19.09
CA LYS A 226 -23.94 7.71 -19.80
C LYS A 226 -23.48 8.75 -20.82
N HIS A 227 -22.50 9.58 -20.47
CA HIS A 227 -21.93 10.57 -21.40
C HIS A 227 -21.34 9.92 -22.66
N LEU A 228 -20.79 8.72 -22.51
CA LEU A 228 -20.24 7.93 -23.63
C LEU A 228 -21.28 7.06 -24.35
N GLY A 229 -22.57 7.20 -24.03
CA GLY A 229 -23.64 6.41 -24.65
C GLY A 229 -23.66 4.94 -24.24
N LEU A 230 -23.10 4.60 -23.08
CA LEU A 230 -22.96 3.23 -22.61
C LEU A 230 -24.02 2.88 -21.55
N ASP A 231 -24.49 1.64 -21.56
CA ASP A 231 -25.42 1.17 -20.53
C ASP A 231 -24.72 1.03 -19.17
N ALA A 232 -25.10 1.89 -18.23
CA ALA A 232 -24.59 1.91 -16.86
C ALA A 232 -25.56 1.31 -15.84
N SER A 233 -26.65 0.68 -16.26
CA SER A 233 -27.73 0.21 -15.38
C SER A 233 -27.26 -0.77 -14.30
N LEU A 234 -26.27 -1.60 -14.61
CA LEU A 234 -25.72 -2.61 -13.71
C LEU A 234 -24.53 -2.11 -12.88
N VAL A 235 -23.96 -0.95 -13.18
CA VAL A 235 -22.75 -0.45 -12.51
C VAL A 235 -22.93 -0.28 -11.01
N PRO A 236 -23.99 0.38 -10.49
CA PRO A 236 -24.14 0.54 -9.05
C PRO A 236 -24.22 -0.81 -8.32
N LYS A 237 -25.02 -1.75 -8.84
CA LYS A 237 -25.15 -3.09 -8.25
C LYS A 237 -23.84 -3.86 -8.24
N ALA A 238 -23.10 -3.82 -9.33
CA ALA A 238 -21.81 -4.52 -9.42
C ALA A 238 -20.76 -3.89 -8.51
N CYS A 239 -20.77 -2.56 -8.33
CA CYS A 239 -19.87 -1.90 -7.40
C CYS A 239 -20.10 -2.32 -5.94
N GLU A 240 -21.32 -2.66 -5.53
CA GLU A 240 -21.60 -3.17 -4.18
C GLU A 240 -20.92 -4.53 -3.91
N GLU A 241 -20.62 -5.32 -4.93
CA GLU A 241 -19.94 -6.61 -4.78
C GLU A 241 -18.50 -6.47 -4.24
N VAL A 242 -17.91 -5.26 -4.26
CA VAL A 242 -16.58 -5.00 -3.69
C VAL A 242 -16.52 -5.37 -2.21
N TYR A 243 -17.58 -5.15 -1.45
CA TYR A 243 -17.59 -5.43 -0.02
C TYR A 243 -17.41 -6.92 0.28
N ALA A 244 -18.09 -7.78 -0.46
CA ALA A 244 -17.94 -9.24 -0.33
C ALA A 244 -16.56 -9.71 -0.84
N ALA A 245 -16.04 -9.11 -1.92
CA ALA A 245 -14.75 -9.48 -2.49
C ALA A 245 -13.56 -9.08 -1.61
N LEU A 246 -13.74 -8.15 -0.68
CA LEU A 246 -12.70 -7.73 0.29
C LEU A 246 -12.70 -8.58 1.57
N GLU A 247 -13.68 -9.44 1.76
CA GLU A 247 -13.69 -10.36 2.89
C GLU A 247 -12.62 -11.45 2.75
N MET A 248 -12.18 -11.96 3.87
CA MET A 248 -11.27 -13.12 3.89
C MET A 248 -11.93 -14.31 3.19
N SER A 249 -11.20 -15.00 2.35
CA SER A 249 -11.70 -16.24 1.75
C SER A 249 -11.84 -17.33 2.81
N ALA A 250 -12.97 -18.02 2.79
CA ALA A 250 -13.20 -19.22 3.60
C ALA A 250 -12.60 -20.49 2.98
N THR A 251 -12.33 -20.48 1.68
CA THR A 251 -11.93 -21.67 0.91
C THR A 251 -10.51 -21.62 0.35
N LYS A 252 -9.95 -20.41 0.20
CA LYS A 252 -8.60 -20.16 -0.33
C LYS A 252 -7.67 -19.64 0.74
N ARG A 253 -6.38 -19.79 0.54
CA ARG A 253 -5.38 -19.25 1.45
C ARG A 253 -5.37 -17.73 1.42
N ASN A 254 -5.49 -17.15 2.60
CA ASN A 254 -5.29 -15.74 2.82
C ASN A 254 -3.84 -15.47 3.23
N VAL A 255 -3.34 -14.32 2.87
CA VAL A 255 -2.00 -13.80 3.19
C VAL A 255 -2.11 -12.34 3.59
N ILE A 256 -1.03 -11.77 4.10
CA ILE A 256 -0.93 -10.32 4.18
C ILE A 256 -0.85 -9.79 2.75
N SER A 257 -1.84 -9.03 2.36
CA SER A 257 -1.86 -8.26 1.13
C SER A 257 -1.51 -6.81 1.42
N HIS A 258 -0.82 -6.17 0.49
CA HIS A 258 -0.52 -4.74 0.55
C HIS A 258 -1.81 -3.91 0.52
N GLY A 259 -2.74 -4.30 -0.36
CA GLY A 259 -4.08 -3.72 -0.46
C GLY A 259 -4.16 -2.35 -1.12
N ASP A 260 -3.02 -1.76 -1.52
CA ASP A 260 -2.91 -0.46 -2.18
C ASP A 260 -1.81 -0.44 -3.26
N LEU A 261 -1.78 -1.46 -4.11
CA LEU A 261 -0.75 -1.64 -5.13
C LEU A 261 -1.05 -0.85 -6.41
N TRP A 262 -0.53 0.36 -6.47
CA TRP A 262 -0.53 1.21 -7.64
C TRP A 262 0.83 1.90 -7.81
N GLY A 263 1.05 2.60 -8.94
CA GLY A 263 2.37 3.09 -9.32
C GLY A 263 3.10 3.94 -8.28
N ASN A 264 2.38 4.67 -7.41
CA ASN A 264 3.01 5.52 -6.40
C ASN A 264 3.52 4.73 -5.17
N ASN A 265 3.08 3.48 -5.01
CA ASN A 265 3.49 2.63 -3.89
C ASN A 265 4.53 1.57 -4.31
N LEU A 266 5.13 1.75 -5.50
CA LEU A 266 6.13 0.87 -6.09
C LEU A 266 7.35 1.67 -6.51
N MET A 267 8.46 1.46 -5.84
CA MET A 267 9.74 2.14 -6.14
C MET A 267 10.72 1.16 -6.79
N PHE A 268 11.35 1.61 -7.88
CA PHE A 268 12.21 0.76 -8.68
C PHE A 268 13.65 1.26 -8.70
N SER A 269 14.60 0.34 -8.59
CA SER A 269 16.02 0.64 -8.77
C SER A 269 16.35 1.01 -10.22
N ASN A 270 17.52 1.63 -10.42
CA ASN A 270 18.06 1.93 -11.75
C ASN A 270 18.89 0.76 -12.33
N THR A 271 18.86 -0.43 -11.69
CA THR A 271 19.54 -1.62 -12.20
C THR A 271 18.77 -2.26 -13.36
N VAL A 272 19.44 -3.13 -14.13
CA VAL A 272 18.82 -3.95 -15.17
C VAL A 272 19.10 -5.43 -14.84
N PRO A 273 18.09 -6.25 -14.56
CA PRO A 273 16.68 -5.88 -14.39
C PRO A 273 16.45 -4.98 -13.16
N PRO A 274 15.36 -4.19 -13.14
CA PRO A 274 15.03 -3.34 -12.00
C PRO A 274 14.61 -4.20 -10.80
N LYS A 275 14.94 -3.76 -9.57
CA LYS A 275 14.39 -4.30 -8.33
C LYS A 275 13.23 -3.43 -7.87
N CYS A 276 12.17 -4.02 -7.34
CA CYS A 276 11.00 -3.32 -6.84
C CYS A 276 10.95 -3.35 -5.31
N PHE A 277 10.68 -2.21 -4.69
CA PHE A 277 10.29 -2.10 -3.29
C PHE A 277 8.83 -1.66 -3.18
N LEU A 278 8.09 -2.37 -2.33
CA LEU A 278 6.74 -2.02 -1.92
C LEU A 278 6.83 -1.00 -0.80
N VAL A 279 6.08 0.09 -0.88
CA VAL A 279 6.06 1.15 0.15
C VAL A 279 4.62 1.53 0.48
N ASP A 280 4.40 2.12 1.68
CA ASP A 280 3.08 2.60 2.13
C ASP A 280 2.10 1.46 2.50
N PHE A 281 2.37 0.76 3.61
CA PHE A 281 1.56 -0.37 4.11
C PHE A 281 0.36 0.04 4.97
N GLN A 282 -0.21 1.20 4.73
CA GLN A 282 -1.33 1.77 5.50
C GLN A 282 -2.68 1.11 5.22
N LEU A 283 -2.84 0.35 4.12
CA LEU A 283 -4.07 -0.31 3.71
C LEU A 283 -3.95 -1.84 3.67
N ILE A 284 -3.00 -2.41 4.43
CA ILE A 284 -2.83 -3.87 4.48
C ILE A 284 -4.14 -4.60 4.77
N ARG A 285 -4.29 -5.76 4.13
CA ARG A 285 -5.43 -6.67 4.30
C ARG A 285 -4.95 -8.08 4.57
N TYR A 286 -5.86 -8.91 5.04
CA TYR A 286 -5.67 -10.35 5.08
C TYR A 286 -6.63 -10.97 4.09
N SER A 287 -6.15 -11.24 2.88
CA SER A 287 -6.96 -11.57 1.70
C SER A 287 -6.32 -12.67 0.85
N PRO A 288 -7.05 -13.26 -0.13
CA PRO A 288 -6.50 -14.29 -1.00
C PRO A 288 -5.24 -13.82 -1.76
N LEU A 289 -4.32 -14.75 -2.04
CA LEU A 289 -3.09 -14.50 -2.83
C LEU A 289 -3.31 -13.67 -4.09
N ALA A 290 -4.43 -13.90 -4.77
CA ALA A 290 -4.76 -13.23 -6.02
C ALA A 290 -5.08 -11.73 -5.85
N HIS A 291 -5.44 -11.27 -4.66
CA HIS A 291 -5.89 -9.89 -4.43
C HIS A 291 -4.87 -8.85 -4.94
N ASP A 292 -3.66 -8.90 -4.43
CA ASP A 292 -2.59 -7.97 -4.82
C ASP A 292 -2.16 -8.14 -6.29
N VAL A 293 -2.14 -9.38 -6.78
CA VAL A 293 -1.74 -9.67 -8.15
C VAL A 293 -2.70 -9.05 -9.15
N VAL A 294 -4.01 -9.22 -8.93
CA VAL A 294 -5.05 -8.62 -9.80
C VAL A 294 -5.02 -7.09 -9.66
N GLN A 295 -4.88 -6.57 -8.44
CA GLN A 295 -4.83 -5.13 -8.20
C GLN A 295 -3.66 -4.48 -8.94
N LEU A 296 -2.45 -5.05 -8.87
CA LEU A 296 -1.30 -4.59 -9.62
C LEU A 296 -1.59 -4.54 -11.14
N LEU A 297 -2.11 -5.63 -11.70
CA LEU A 297 -2.37 -5.73 -13.14
C LEU A 297 -3.44 -4.75 -13.62
N TYR A 298 -4.45 -4.45 -12.79
CA TYR A 298 -5.51 -3.52 -13.17
C TYR A 298 -5.15 -2.05 -12.91
N LEU A 299 -4.26 -1.76 -11.98
CA LEU A 299 -3.84 -0.39 -11.67
C LEU A 299 -2.57 0.04 -12.43
N CYS A 300 -1.71 -0.89 -12.82
CA CYS A 300 -0.41 -0.57 -13.41
C CYS A 300 -0.22 -1.07 -14.85
N ALA A 301 -1.15 -1.86 -15.42
CA ALA A 301 -1.06 -2.34 -16.81
C ALA A 301 -2.35 -2.06 -17.58
N ASP A 302 -2.22 -1.79 -18.89
CA ASP A 302 -3.37 -1.60 -19.76
C ASP A 302 -4.03 -2.94 -20.15
N ARG A 303 -5.13 -2.84 -20.89
CA ARG A 303 -5.90 -4.00 -21.34
C ARG A 303 -5.11 -4.90 -22.30
N ASP A 304 -4.37 -4.31 -23.21
CA ASP A 304 -3.63 -5.02 -24.25
C ASP A 304 -2.48 -5.80 -23.62
N PHE A 305 -1.79 -5.17 -22.64
CA PHE A 305 -0.78 -5.85 -21.83
C PHE A 305 -1.39 -7.06 -21.11
N ARG A 306 -2.52 -6.88 -20.38
CA ARG A 306 -3.17 -7.98 -19.67
C ARG A 306 -3.63 -9.08 -20.62
N GLY A 307 -4.26 -8.72 -21.74
CA GLY A 307 -4.69 -9.70 -22.77
C GLY A 307 -3.54 -10.56 -23.30
N LYS A 308 -2.36 -9.98 -23.40
CA LYS A 308 -1.18 -10.64 -23.95
C LYS A 308 -0.34 -11.40 -22.90
N TRP A 309 -0.22 -10.83 -21.69
CA TRP A 309 0.81 -11.27 -20.75
C TRP A 309 0.29 -11.80 -19.40
N GLU A 310 -1.01 -11.69 -19.09
CA GLU A 310 -1.54 -12.02 -17.77
C GLU A 310 -1.15 -13.44 -17.31
N GLU A 311 -1.32 -14.44 -18.16
CA GLU A 311 -0.95 -15.83 -17.81
C GLU A 311 0.55 -15.97 -17.52
N ALA A 312 1.40 -15.32 -18.32
CA ALA A 312 2.85 -15.36 -18.13
C ALA A 312 3.26 -14.65 -16.83
N MET A 313 2.61 -13.53 -16.51
CA MET A 313 2.85 -12.80 -15.25
C MET A 313 2.40 -13.63 -14.05
N LEU A 314 1.26 -14.29 -14.14
CA LEU A 314 0.76 -15.17 -13.10
C LEU A 314 1.67 -16.39 -12.88
N LYS A 315 2.18 -16.99 -13.95
CA LYS A 315 3.19 -18.08 -13.87
C LYS A 315 4.48 -17.61 -13.19
N HIS A 316 4.94 -16.39 -13.52
CA HIS A 316 6.11 -15.80 -12.86
C HIS A 316 5.89 -15.62 -11.36
N TYR A 317 4.78 -14.97 -10.98
CA TYR A 317 4.43 -14.81 -9.56
C TYR A 317 4.40 -16.17 -8.83
N TYR A 318 3.74 -17.16 -9.42
CA TYR A 318 3.60 -18.48 -8.81
C TYR A 318 4.95 -19.21 -8.69
N SER A 319 5.83 -19.11 -9.69
CA SER A 319 7.19 -19.66 -9.61
C SER A 319 7.97 -19.09 -8.44
N VAL A 320 7.99 -17.74 -8.30
CA VAL A 320 8.69 -17.08 -7.20
C VAL A 320 8.10 -17.45 -5.85
N LEU A 321 6.77 -17.52 -5.74
CA LEU A 321 6.08 -17.96 -4.52
C LEU A 321 6.52 -19.38 -4.12
N CYS A 322 6.47 -20.33 -5.06
CA CYS A 322 6.89 -21.72 -4.83
C CYS A 322 8.36 -21.80 -4.44
N GLU A 323 9.24 -21.13 -5.16
CA GLU A 323 10.68 -21.10 -4.89
C GLU A 323 10.97 -20.57 -3.48
N THR A 324 10.33 -19.45 -3.11
CA THR A 324 10.51 -18.85 -1.78
C THR A 324 10.02 -19.78 -0.67
N LEU A 325 8.85 -20.41 -0.84
CA LEU A 325 8.31 -21.36 0.15
C LEU A 325 9.16 -22.62 0.28
N THR A 326 9.69 -23.15 -0.82
CA THR A 326 10.47 -24.41 -0.83
C THR A 326 11.92 -24.20 -0.39
N SER A 327 12.47 -22.99 -0.57
CA SER A 327 13.82 -22.64 -0.11
C SER A 327 13.90 -22.42 1.39
N ALA A 328 12.78 -22.20 2.05
CA ALA A 328 12.74 -22.01 3.51
C ALA A 328 13.10 -23.31 4.24
N LYS A 329 14.18 -23.25 5.04
CA LYS A 329 14.70 -24.41 5.78
C LYS A 329 14.06 -24.57 7.16
N SER A 330 13.40 -23.52 7.65
CA SER A 330 12.88 -23.45 9.02
C SER A 330 11.53 -24.14 9.20
N VAL A 331 10.68 -24.14 8.15
CA VAL A 331 9.30 -24.62 8.24
C VAL A 331 8.87 -25.21 6.89
N SER A 332 8.10 -26.30 6.93
CA SER A 332 7.45 -26.85 5.74
C SER A 332 6.04 -26.26 5.59
N VAL A 333 5.78 -25.63 4.46
CA VAL A 333 4.46 -25.06 4.10
C VAL A 333 3.92 -25.80 2.88
N LYS A 334 2.66 -26.24 2.95
CA LYS A 334 1.99 -26.74 1.74
C LYS A 334 1.80 -25.57 0.77
N VAL A 335 2.47 -25.64 -0.37
CA VAL A 335 2.34 -24.63 -1.42
C VAL A 335 0.89 -24.58 -1.91
N PRO A 336 0.28 -23.37 -2.03
CA PRO A 336 -1.03 -23.21 -2.66
C PRO A 336 -1.04 -23.78 -4.07
N SER A 337 -2.16 -24.36 -4.51
CA SER A 337 -2.21 -24.94 -5.86
C SER A 337 -2.32 -23.85 -6.94
N TRP A 338 -1.89 -24.19 -8.14
CA TRP A 338 -2.08 -23.33 -9.32
C TRP A 338 -3.56 -23.01 -9.58
N SER A 339 -4.45 -24.02 -9.43
CA SER A 339 -5.90 -23.82 -9.59
C SER A 339 -6.47 -22.85 -8.57
N GLU A 340 -6.04 -22.93 -7.30
CA GLU A 340 -6.44 -21.98 -6.25
C GLU A 340 -6.09 -20.54 -6.63
N LEU A 341 -4.90 -20.31 -7.18
CA LEU A 341 -4.49 -18.99 -7.63
C LEU A 341 -5.33 -18.50 -8.82
N VAL A 342 -5.52 -19.35 -9.85
CA VAL A 342 -6.29 -18.98 -11.06
C VAL A 342 -7.74 -18.68 -10.74
N GLU A 343 -8.38 -19.50 -9.91
CA GLU A 343 -9.75 -19.26 -9.44
C GLU A 343 -9.83 -17.96 -8.62
N GLY A 344 -8.86 -17.72 -7.72
CA GLY A 344 -8.77 -16.49 -6.96
C GLY A 344 -8.62 -15.25 -7.84
N MET A 345 -7.87 -15.34 -8.95
CA MET A 345 -7.78 -14.25 -9.93
C MET A 345 -9.15 -13.87 -10.51
N GLU A 346 -9.95 -14.86 -10.89
CA GLU A 346 -11.30 -14.62 -11.42
C GLU A 346 -12.23 -13.98 -10.37
N GLU A 347 -12.18 -14.47 -9.13
CA GLU A 347 -12.98 -13.93 -8.02
C GLU A 347 -12.61 -12.48 -7.68
N GLN A 348 -11.33 -12.11 -7.75
CA GLN A 348 -10.84 -10.78 -7.39
C GLN A 348 -10.88 -9.75 -8.54
N ARG A 349 -11.15 -10.14 -9.80
CA ARG A 349 -11.14 -9.24 -10.95
C ARG A 349 -12.09 -8.06 -10.80
N LEU A 350 -13.31 -8.31 -10.35
CA LEU A 350 -14.30 -7.24 -10.20
C LEU A 350 -13.89 -6.25 -9.12
N CYS A 351 -13.36 -6.74 -7.99
CA CYS A 351 -12.81 -5.89 -6.93
C CYS A 351 -11.68 -4.98 -7.45
N ALA A 352 -10.73 -5.54 -8.18
CA ALA A 352 -9.61 -4.76 -8.74
C ALA A 352 -10.09 -3.74 -9.76
N LEU A 353 -11.07 -4.08 -10.61
CA LEU A 353 -11.66 -3.16 -11.57
C LEU A 353 -12.38 -1.98 -10.89
N ILE A 354 -13.15 -2.26 -9.84
CA ILE A 354 -13.85 -1.23 -9.06
C ILE A 354 -12.83 -0.34 -8.35
N THR A 355 -11.82 -0.93 -7.71
CA THR A 355 -10.74 -0.19 -7.06
C THR A 355 -10.02 0.72 -8.06
N ALA A 356 -9.68 0.22 -9.25
CA ALA A 356 -9.05 1.01 -10.30
C ALA A 356 -9.96 2.17 -10.74
N ALA A 357 -11.26 1.93 -10.91
CA ALA A 357 -12.22 2.95 -11.29
C ALA A 357 -12.30 4.10 -10.28
N ILE A 358 -12.34 3.76 -8.98
CA ILE A 358 -12.43 4.72 -7.90
C ILE A 358 -11.11 5.48 -7.72
N TYR A 359 -9.97 4.79 -7.76
CA TYR A 359 -8.65 5.40 -7.60
C TYR A 359 -8.32 6.37 -8.74
N PHE A 360 -8.60 6.01 -9.99
CA PHE A 360 -8.34 6.90 -11.11
C PHE A 360 -9.15 8.20 -11.02
N GLN A 361 -10.38 8.16 -10.54
CA GLN A 361 -11.18 9.38 -10.33
C GLN A 361 -10.56 10.27 -9.26
N THR A 362 -10.18 9.70 -8.11
CA THR A 362 -9.56 10.45 -7.02
C THR A 362 -8.28 11.14 -7.49
N VAL A 363 -7.43 10.42 -8.22
CA VAL A 363 -6.18 10.97 -8.76
C VAL A 363 -6.45 12.03 -9.83
N CYS A 364 -7.42 11.82 -10.74
CA CYS A 364 -7.77 12.80 -11.75
C CYS A 364 -8.33 14.07 -11.12
N TYR A 365 -9.19 13.97 -10.11
CA TYR A 365 -9.74 15.12 -9.39
C TYR A 365 -8.64 15.98 -8.75
N PHE A 366 -7.67 15.36 -8.07
CA PHE A 366 -6.54 16.07 -7.47
C PHE A 366 -5.62 16.75 -8.50
N LEU A 367 -5.37 16.11 -9.62
CA LEU A 367 -4.55 16.69 -10.70
C LEU A 367 -5.26 17.84 -11.41
N PHE A 368 -6.60 17.82 -11.45
CA PHE A 368 -7.41 18.88 -12.05
C PHE A 368 -7.38 20.18 -11.23
N PHE A 369 -7.48 20.06 -9.90
CA PHE A 369 -7.39 21.22 -9.00
C PHE A 369 -6.00 21.87 -8.96
N ASN A 370 -4.95 21.12 -9.29
CA ASN A 370 -3.57 21.62 -9.34
C ASN A 370 -3.12 22.11 -10.72
N ASN A 371 -4.04 22.40 -11.65
CA ASN A 371 -3.78 22.94 -13.01
C ASN A 371 -2.78 22.14 -13.88
N SER A 372 -2.54 20.87 -13.59
CA SER A 372 -1.43 20.12 -14.22
C SER A 372 -1.83 19.17 -15.35
N LEU A 373 -3.13 18.96 -15.66
CA LEU A 373 -3.52 17.98 -16.69
C LEU A 373 -4.76 18.37 -17.49
N LYS A 374 -4.60 18.37 -18.82
CA LYS A 374 -5.66 18.60 -19.81
C LYS A 374 -6.64 17.40 -19.90
N ILE A 375 -7.85 17.67 -20.37
CA ILE A 375 -9.03 16.84 -20.62
C ILE A 375 -8.78 15.40 -21.17
N TYR A 376 -7.60 15.07 -21.66
CA TYR A 376 -7.23 13.77 -22.24
C TYR A 376 -7.42 12.58 -21.29
N ASN A 377 -7.36 12.79 -19.97
CA ASN A 377 -7.44 11.69 -19.00
C ASN A 377 -8.86 11.15 -18.75
N HIS A 378 -9.92 11.95 -18.99
CA HIS A 378 -11.30 11.47 -18.80
C HIS A 378 -11.72 10.46 -19.89
N TYR A 379 -11.31 10.68 -21.15
CA TYR A 379 -11.57 9.73 -22.24
C TYR A 379 -10.83 8.41 -22.05
N PHE A 380 -9.58 8.46 -21.59
CA PHE A 380 -8.80 7.26 -21.30
C PHE A 380 -9.43 6.44 -20.18
N PHE A 381 -9.83 7.10 -19.09
CA PHE A 381 -10.47 6.48 -17.95
C PHE A 381 -11.78 5.79 -18.30
N ALA A 382 -12.66 6.52 -18.99
CA ALA A 382 -13.97 6.01 -19.35
C ALA A 382 -13.88 4.80 -20.30
N ASN A 383 -13.04 4.88 -21.32
CA ASN A 383 -12.78 3.75 -22.21
C ASN A 383 -12.13 2.57 -21.49
N TYR A 384 -11.20 2.85 -20.58
CA TYR A 384 -10.57 1.79 -19.79
C TYR A 384 -11.58 1.04 -18.91
N PHE A 385 -12.37 1.76 -18.13
CA PHE A 385 -13.34 1.17 -17.21
C PHE A 385 -14.44 0.39 -17.96
N ILE A 386 -15.08 1.01 -18.92
CA ILE A 386 -16.29 0.49 -19.57
C ILE A 386 -15.98 -0.72 -20.47
N ASN A 387 -14.87 -0.67 -21.20
CA ASN A 387 -14.45 -1.82 -22.02
C ASN A 387 -14.05 -3.05 -21.15
N ASN A 388 -13.61 -2.84 -19.92
CA ASN A 388 -13.31 -3.94 -19.00
C ASN A 388 -14.54 -4.38 -18.19
N PHE A 389 -15.41 -3.44 -17.81
CA PHE A 389 -16.52 -3.69 -16.90
C PHE A 389 -17.54 -4.70 -17.47
N SER A 390 -18.02 -4.50 -18.68
CA SER A 390 -19.01 -5.39 -19.30
C SER A 390 -18.46 -6.82 -19.51
N PHE A 391 -17.16 -6.94 -19.80
CA PHE A 391 -16.51 -8.23 -19.97
C PHE A 391 -16.36 -8.97 -18.63
N VAL A 392 -15.82 -8.30 -17.60
CA VAL A 392 -15.58 -8.90 -16.28
C VAL A 392 -16.89 -9.22 -15.58
N TYR A 393 -17.89 -8.33 -15.62
CA TYR A 393 -19.18 -8.53 -14.98
C TYR A 393 -19.97 -9.68 -15.56
N ARG A 394 -20.00 -9.83 -16.90
CA ARG A 394 -20.65 -10.97 -17.57
C ARG A 394 -19.97 -12.29 -17.26
N ARG A 395 -18.64 -12.30 -17.16
CA ARG A 395 -17.85 -13.49 -16.84
C ARG A 395 -18.08 -13.95 -15.41
N ASN A 396 -18.13 -13.04 -14.45
CA ASN A 396 -18.44 -13.35 -13.04
C ASN A 396 -19.86 -13.90 -12.86
N LYS A 397 -20.88 -13.34 -13.54
CA LYS A 397 -22.23 -13.93 -13.51
C LYS A 397 -22.25 -15.39 -13.94
N ASN A 398 -21.48 -15.76 -14.92
CA ASN A 398 -21.41 -17.16 -15.38
C ASN A 398 -20.71 -18.09 -14.37
N LEU A 399 -19.88 -17.56 -13.48
CA LEU A 399 -19.27 -18.30 -12.36
C LEU A 399 -20.27 -18.53 -11.23
N TYR A 400 -21.07 -17.52 -10.87
CA TYR A 400 -22.09 -17.64 -9.80
C TYR A 400 -23.35 -18.44 -10.21
N THR A 401 -23.59 -18.63 -11.51
CA THR A 401 -24.67 -19.51 -12.00
C THR A 401 -24.25 -20.95 -12.14
N ARG A 402 -22.97 -21.29 -11.90
CA ARG A 402 -22.44 -22.66 -11.93
C ARG A 402 -22.10 -23.21 -10.53
N LEU A 403 -22.28 -22.43 -9.48
CA LEU A 403 -22.26 -22.82 -8.07
C LEU A 403 -23.68 -22.86 -7.52
#